data_9e198dfc2ac9560f7541c900f4eebff8
#
_entry.id   9e198dfc2ac9560f7541c900f4eebff8
#
_cell.length_a   1.000
_cell.length_b   1.000
_cell.length_c   1.000
_cell.angle_alpha   90.00
_cell.angle_beta   90.00
_cell.angle_gamma   90.00
#
_symmetry.space_group_name_H-M   'P 1'
#
loop_
_entity.id
_entity.type
_entity.pdbx_description
1 polymer ?
#
loop_
_entity_poly.entity_id
_entity_poly.type
_entity_poly.pdbx_seq_one_letter_code
_entity_poly.pdbx_strand_id
1 'polypeptide(L)'
;MNSKRKGNGGERELLSILQAVGVAERNDQRYTGGVDNPDISFTLGGNHFHVECKRAERFNAYAAMEQAEHDANGHAVPVVMHRRNRAPWLCVMKLSDWLRMTQHE
;
A
#
# COMPACT_ATOMS: atom_id res chain seq x y z
N MET A 1 -13.77 -7.11 18.70
CA MET A 1 -12.94 -7.34 17.50
C MET A 1 -11.60 -6.64 17.63
N ASN A 2 -10.57 -7.33 17.34
CA ASN A 2 -9.22 -6.80 17.43
C ASN A 2 -8.82 -6.17 16.09
N SER A 3 -8.73 -4.85 16.05
CA SER A 3 -8.39 -4.14 14.81
C SER A 3 -6.98 -4.45 14.34
N LYS A 4 -6.08 -4.76 15.27
CA LYS A 4 -4.70 -5.14 14.91
C LYS A 4 -4.70 -6.47 14.14
N ARG A 5 -5.50 -7.42 14.61
CA ARG A 5 -5.62 -8.71 13.92
C ARG A 5 -6.19 -8.52 12.52
N LYS A 6 -7.20 -7.67 12.38
CA LYS A 6 -7.80 -7.39 11.09
C LYS A 6 -6.79 -6.77 10.14
N GLY A 7 -5.97 -5.84 10.64
CA GLY A 7 -4.93 -5.22 9.84
C GLY A 7 -3.89 -6.22 9.35
N ASN A 8 -3.46 -7.12 10.24
CA ASN A 8 -2.47 -8.13 9.86
C ASN A 8 -3.02 -9.10 8.83
N GLY A 9 -4.30 -9.48 8.96
CA GLY A 9 -4.92 -10.36 7.99
C GLY A 9 -5.02 -9.73 6.62
N GLY A 10 -5.38 -8.44 6.58
CA GLY A 10 -5.45 -7.72 5.32
C GLY A 10 -4.10 -7.60 4.65
N GLU A 11 -3.06 -7.33 5.44
CA GLU A 11 -1.72 -7.22 4.89
C GLU A 11 -1.25 -8.54 4.28
N ARG A 12 -1.53 -9.65 4.94
CA ARG A 12 -1.14 -10.96 4.40
C ARG A 12 -1.86 -11.25 3.10
N GLU A 13 -3.14 -10.94 3.04
CA GLU A 13 -3.93 -11.14 1.83
C GLU A 13 -3.35 -10.30 0.69
N LEU A 14 -3.11 -9.03 0.95
CA LEU A 14 -2.58 -8.14 -0.08
C LEU A 14 -1.19 -8.59 -0.53
N LEU A 15 -0.33 -8.94 0.41
CA LEU A 15 1.01 -9.40 0.08
C LEU A 15 0.97 -10.60 -0.86
N SER A 16 0.10 -11.57 -0.59
CA SER A 16 -0.04 -12.73 -1.46
C SER A 16 -0.49 -12.35 -2.87
N ILE A 17 -1.43 -11.42 -2.96
CA ILE A 17 -1.91 -10.95 -4.26
C ILE A 17 -0.78 -10.33 -5.05
N LEU A 18 0.01 -9.46 -4.39
CA LEU A 18 1.10 -8.76 -5.09
C LEU A 18 2.23 -9.71 -5.45
N GLN A 19 2.53 -10.68 -4.60
CA GLN A 19 3.59 -11.65 -4.89
C GLN A 19 3.25 -12.53 -6.08
N ALA A 20 1.98 -12.67 -6.40
CA ALA A 20 1.58 -13.47 -7.56
C ALA A 20 1.94 -12.80 -8.88
N VAL A 21 2.17 -11.48 -8.89
CA VAL A 21 2.43 -10.75 -10.13
C VAL A 21 3.75 -10.00 -10.15
N GLY A 22 4.40 -9.81 -9.00
CA GLY A 22 5.65 -9.07 -8.95
C GLY A 22 6.45 -9.42 -7.71
N VAL A 23 7.43 -8.58 -7.40
CA VAL A 23 8.26 -8.78 -6.22
C VAL A 23 7.73 -7.93 -5.09
N ALA A 24 7.22 -8.55 -4.04
CA ALA A 24 6.64 -7.83 -2.92
C ALA A 24 7.19 -8.38 -1.62
N GLU A 25 7.52 -7.47 -0.70
CA GLU A 25 8.05 -7.81 0.60
C GLU A 25 7.44 -6.91 1.65
N ARG A 26 7.19 -7.50 2.80
CA ARG A 26 6.75 -6.75 3.95
C ARG A 26 7.96 -6.04 4.56
N ASN A 27 7.86 -4.74 4.78
CA ASN A 27 8.92 -4.00 5.43
C ASN A 27 8.92 -4.28 6.92
N ASP A 28 10.12 -4.30 7.52
CA ASP A 28 10.27 -4.50 8.94
C ASP A 28 10.00 -3.18 9.66
N GLN A 29 8.91 -3.15 10.40
CA GLN A 29 8.45 -1.94 11.07
C GLN A 29 8.91 -1.84 12.52
N ARG A 30 9.79 -2.72 12.97
CA ARG A 30 10.19 -2.72 14.38
C ARG A 30 10.82 -1.42 14.84
N TYR A 31 11.42 -0.70 13.92
CA TYR A 31 12.14 0.52 14.29
C TYR A 31 11.37 1.80 13.98
N THR A 32 10.13 1.70 13.57
CA THR A 32 9.36 2.87 13.17
C THR A 32 8.34 3.31 14.20
N GLY A 33 8.43 2.76 15.41
CA GLY A 33 7.66 3.30 16.52
C GLY A 33 6.16 3.04 16.47
N GLY A 34 5.75 1.81 16.44
CA GLY A 34 4.36 1.49 16.67
C GLY A 34 3.41 1.81 15.54
N VAL A 35 3.89 1.72 14.34
CA VAL A 35 3.04 1.94 13.18
C VAL A 35 2.07 0.78 13.04
N ASP A 36 0.78 1.09 12.98
CA ASP A 36 -0.25 0.06 12.88
C ASP A 36 -0.48 -0.41 11.46
N ASN A 37 0.09 0.26 10.49
CA ASN A 37 -0.09 -0.05 9.07
C ASN A 37 1.24 -0.41 8.46
N PRO A 38 1.61 -1.70 8.49
CA PRO A 38 2.89 -2.11 7.92
C PRO A 38 2.93 -1.82 6.43
N ASP A 39 4.10 -1.44 5.98
CA ASP A 39 4.32 -1.09 4.59
C ASP A 39 4.79 -2.30 3.80
N ILE A 40 4.46 -2.30 2.53
CA ILE A 40 4.92 -3.32 1.59
C ILE A 40 5.73 -2.63 0.52
N SER A 41 6.91 -3.17 0.22
CA SER A 41 7.68 -2.75 -0.94
C SER A 41 7.29 -3.65 -2.11
N PHE A 42 6.98 -3.05 -3.25
CA PHE A 42 6.48 -3.80 -4.39
C PHE A 42 7.12 -3.30 -5.68
N THR A 43 7.62 -4.22 -6.48
CA THR A 43 8.22 -3.88 -7.78
C THR A 43 7.48 -4.63 -8.86
N LEU A 44 7.04 -3.91 -9.87
CA LEU A 44 6.32 -4.49 -10.98
C LEU A 44 6.56 -3.64 -12.22
N GLY A 45 6.94 -4.29 -13.33
CA GLY A 45 7.12 -3.61 -14.59
C GLY A 45 8.14 -2.49 -14.55
N GLY A 46 9.20 -2.66 -13.78
CA GLY A 46 10.24 -1.64 -13.65
C GLY A 46 9.89 -0.50 -12.72
N ASN A 47 8.71 -0.50 -12.13
CA ASN A 47 8.30 0.51 -11.18
C ASN A 47 8.41 0.01 -9.76
N HIS A 48 8.86 0.89 -8.88
CA HIS A 48 9.06 0.58 -7.48
C HIS A 48 8.00 1.34 -6.66
N PHE A 49 7.23 0.60 -5.89
CA PHE A 49 6.11 1.17 -5.14
C PHE A 49 6.30 1.03 -3.64
N HIS A 50 5.88 2.06 -2.94
CA HIS A 50 5.71 1.99 -1.50
C HIS A 50 4.21 1.83 -1.25
N VAL A 51 3.80 0.67 -0.75
CA VAL A 51 2.39 0.34 -0.60
C VAL A 51 1.95 0.47 0.84
N GLU A 52 0.97 1.34 1.05
CA GLU A 52 0.31 1.47 2.34
C GLU A 52 -0.95 0.61 2.31
N CYS A 53 -1.04 -0.35 3.21
CA CYS A 53 -2.17 -1.26 3.24
C CYS A 53 -3.22 -0.75 4.22
N LYS A 54 -4.44 -0.53 3.74
CA LYS A 54 -5.55 -0.06 4.59
C LYS A 54 -6.71 -1.03 4.48
N ARG A 55 -6.81 -1.91 5.45
CA ARG A 55 -7.92 -2.84 5.55
C ARG A 55 -8.89 -2.30 6.60
N ALA A 56 -9.81 -1.44 6.18
CA ALA A 56 -10.69 -0.71 7.09
C ALA A 56 -11.99 -0.36 6.41
N GLU A 57 -13.07 -0.29 7.20
CA GLU A 57 -14.38 0.08 6.66
C GLU A 57 -14.44 1.56 6.32
N ARG A 58 -13.81 2.41 7.12
CA ARG A 58 -13.74 3.84 6.87
C ARG A 58 -12.38 4.17 6.29
N PHE A 59 -12.37 5.06 5.33
CA PHE A 59 -11.15 5.34 4.61
C PHE A 59 -11.09 6.81 4.18
N ASN A 60 -10.03 7.49 4.60
CA ASN A 60 -9.75 8.85 4.16
C ASN A 60 -8.58 8.76 3.18
N ALA A 61 -8.88 8.85 1.89
CA ALA A 61 -7.88 8.65 0.84
C ALA A 61 -6.76 9.68 0.92
N TYR A 62 -7.10 10.93 1.18
CA TYR A 62 -6.07 11.97 1.20
C TYR A 62 -5.12 11.82 2.40
N ALA A 63 -5.67 11.51 3.55
CA ALA A 63 -4.82 11.30 4.74
C ALA A 63 -3.91 10.09 4.53
N ALA A 64 -4.45 9.01 3.96
CA ALA A 64 -3.66 7.81 3.71
C ALA A 64 -2.56 8.08 2.68
N MET A 65 -2.87 8.84 1.64
CA MET A 65 -1.87 9.20 0.63
C MET A 65 -0.77 10.07 1.20
N GLU A 66 -1.11 11.01 2.08
CA GLU A 66 -0.10 11.84 2.73
C GLU A 66 0.88 10.98 3.51
N GLN A 67 0.37 9.99 4.23
CA GLN A 67 1.22 9.10 4.98
C GLN A 67 2.10 8.26 4.05
N ALA A 68 1.51 7.73 2.98
CA ALA A 68 2.27 6.94 2.02
C ALA A 68 3.38 7.75 1.38
N GLU A 69 3.10 9.01 1.04
CA GLU A 69 4.12 9.89 0.46
C GLU A 69 5.24 10.17 1.46
N HIS A 70 4.88 10.43 2.70
CA HIS A 70 5.87 10.69 3.73
C HIS A 70 6.78 9.47 3.92
N ASP A 71 6.19 8.30 3.99
CA ASP A 71 6.94 7.08 4.24
C ASP A 71 7.77 6.65 3.01
N ALA A 72 7.27 6.94 1.82
CA ALA A 72 8.02 6.64 0.60
C ALA A 72 9.24 7.55 0.46
N ASN A 73 9.16 8.75 1.00
CA ASN A 73 10.28 9.67 1.10
C ASN A 73 11.02 9.88 -0.23
N GLY A 74 10.28 9.92 -1.34
CA GLY A 74 10.84 10.15 -2.66
C GLY A 74 11.56 8.97 -3.29
N HIS A 75 11.64 7.83 -2.61
CA HIS A 75 12.38 6.67 -3.09
C HIS A 75 11.54 5.68 -3.89
N ALA A 76 10.22 5.82 -3.83
CA ALA A 76 9.32 4.91 -4.50
C ALA A 76 8.01 5.64 -4.78
N VAL A 77 7.19 5.07 -5.64
CA VAL A 77 5.87 5.64 -5.94
C VAL A 77 4.92 5.28 -4.81
N PRO A 78 4.37 6.28 -4.11
CA PRO A 78 3.44 5.99 -3.01
C PRO A 78 2.08 5.58 -3.55
N VAL A 79 1.56 4.46 -3.03
CA VAL A 79 0.21 4.01 -3.35
C VAL A 79 -0.46 3.52 -2.08
N VAL A 80 -1.77 3.64 -2.02
CA VAL A 80 -2.55 3.10 -0.93
C VAL A 80 -3.46 2.03 -1.49
N MET A 81 -3.40 0.84 -0.94
CA MET A 81 -4.28 -0.23 -1.34
C MET A 81 -5.26 -0.50 -0.22
N HIS A 82 -6.53 -0.30 -0.52
CA HIS A 82 -7.60 -0.29 0.46
C HIS A 82 -8.66 -1.32 0.13
N ARG A 83 -9.17 -1.96 1.17
CA ARG A 83 -10.30 -2.84 1.05
C ARG A 83 -11.17 -2.73 2.30
N ARG A 84 -12.48 -2.69 2.10
CA ARG A 84 -13.45 -2.84 3.18
C ARG A 84 -14.11 -4.21 3.03
N ASN A 85 -14.94 -4.58 4.00
CA ASN A 85 -15.61 -5.88 3.96
C ASN A 85 -16.44 -6.03 2.70
N ARG A 86 -16.35 -7.20 2.10
CA ARG A 86 -17.16 -7.58 0.92
C ARG A 86 -16.94 -6.67 -0.28
N ALA A 87 -15.77 -6.07 -0.37
CA ALA A 87 -15.45 -5.17 -1.47
C ALA A 87 -14.13 -5.60 -2.11
N PRO A 88 -13.90 -5.22 -3.36
CA PRO A 88 -12.60 -5.51 -3.98
C PRO A 88 -11.53 -4.58 -3.44
N TRP A 89 -10.28 -4.99 -3.59
CA TRP A 89 -9.16 -4.11 -3.30
C TRP A 89 -9.13 -2.95 -4.28
N LEU A 90 -8.90 -1.76 -3.76
CA LEU A 90 -8.72 -0.56 -4.57
C LEU A 90 -7.28 -0.11 -4.46
N CYS A 91 -6.76 0.41 -5.57
CA CYS A 91 -5.44 1.02 -5.59
C CYS A 91 -5.61 2.52 -5.77
N VAL A 92 -5.13 3.28 -4.79
CA VAL A 92 -5.25 4.74 -4.79
C VAL A 92 -3.85 5.32 -4.96
N MET A 93 -3.68 6.20 -5.92
CA MET A 93 -2.41 6.87 -6.14
C MET A 93 -2.66 8.26 -6.71
N LYS A 94 -1.62 9.09 -6.70
CA LYS A 94 -1.75 10.42 -7.27
C LYS A 94 -1.94 10.32 -8.78
N LEU A 95 -2.83 11.14 -9.32
CA LEU A 95 -3.08 11.14 -10.75
C LEU A 95 -1.80 11.40 -11.54
N SER A 96 -0.96 12.31 -11.05
CA SER A 96 0.29 12.62 -11.74
C SER A 96 1.20 11.40 -11.88
N ASP A 97 1.24 10.56 -10.84
CA ASP A 97 2.05 9.34 -10.88
C ASP A 97 1.45 8.33 -11.86
N TRP A 98 0.13 8.18 -11.81
CA TRP A 98 -0.56 7.25 -12.71
C TRP A 98 -0.35 7.63 -14.17
N LEU A 99 -0.46 8.93 -14.47
CA LEU A 99 -0.25 9.41 -15.85
C LEU A 99 1.17 9.15 -16.32
N ARG A 100 2.16 9.44 -15.46
CA ARG A 100 3.56 9.21 -15.80
C ARG A 100 3.81 7.74 -16.12
N MET A 101 3.22 6.85 -15.34
CA MET A 101 3.44 5.42 -15.50
C MET A 101 2.71 4.83 -16.70
N THR A 102 1.63 5.43 -17.12
CA THR A 102 0.82 4.90 -18.21
C THR A 102 1.14 5.55 -19.56
N GLN A 103 2.02 6.52 -19.59
CA GLN A 103 2.47 7.10 -20.83
C GLN A 103 3.52 6.21 -21.47
N HIS A 104 3.27 5.81 -22.70
CA HIS A 104 4.21 4.98 -23.47
C HIS A 104 4.60 5.71 -24.72
N GLU A 105 5.84 5.55 -25.10
CA GLU A 105 6.36 6.12 -26.34
C GLU A 105 5.86 5.39 -27.56
#